data_80a46e74cf58df0d83997541dcd83faf
#
_entry.id   80a46e74cf58df0d83997541dcd83faf
#
_cell.length_a   1.000
_cell.length_b   1.000
_cell.length_c   1.000
_cell.angle_alpha   90.00
_cell.angle_beta   90.00
_cell.angle_gamma   90.00
#
_symmetry.space_group_name_H-M   'P 1'
#
loop_
_entity.id
_entity.type
_entity.pdbx_description
1 polymer ?
#
loop_
_entity_poly.entity_id
_entity_poly.type
_entity_poly.pdbx_seq_one_letter_code
_entity_poly.pdbx_strand_id
1 'polypeptide(L)'
;LVVGAVIGGIVAMRVEMTGMPQLVAALHSFVGLAAVFIGINSDIVPPEGLAGAEKIIHEVEIFVGVFIGAITFTGSVVAYGKLSGVLDGKPLTLPGRNLLNVGMVLISLYLGYLYMGHAGSWTLWVMTAIAFIFGLHMVLAIGGADMPVVVSMLNSYSGWAAAATGFLLGNDLLIVTGALVGASGAILSYIMCKAMNRNFISVIFGGWGTTTGPQIEVEGEMIATDVTTVSSDLKEANDIIIVPGYGMAVAQAQSAVSELTRRLRGMGKQVRFAIHPVAGRLPGHMNVLLAEAKVPYDIVLEMDEINDDFPNTDTVI
;
A
#
# COMPACT_ATOMS: atom_id res chain seq x y z
N LEU A 1 -17.86 19.05 -7.27
CA LEU A 1 -18.43 17.83 -6.65
C LEU A 1 -19.12 16.95 -7.70
N VAL A 2 -20.14 17.45 -8.44
CA VAL A 2 -20.92 16.63 -9.40
C VAL A 2 -20.03 15.98 -10.48
N VAL A 3 -19.13 16.74 -11.09
CA VAL A 3 -18.20 16.20 -12.11
C VAL A 3 -17.33 15.09 -11.53
N GLY A 4 -16.77 15.30 -10.34
CA GLY A 4 -15.97 14.27 -9.66
C GLY A 4 -16.77 13.02 -9.29
N ALA A 5 -18.01 13.20 -8.83
CA ALA A 5 -18.89 12.08 -8.51
C ALA A 5 -19.27 11.24 -9.74
N VAL A 6 -19.54 11.90 -10.88
CA VAL A 6 -19.85 11.20 -12.14
C VAL A 6 -18.63 10.43 -12.67
N ILE A 7 -17.47 11.07 -12.72
CA ILE A 7 -16.23 10.41 -13.17
C ILE A 7 -15.89 9.24 -12.23
N GLY A 8 -15.88 9.48 -10.92
CA GLY A 8 -15.59 8.44 -9.92
C GLY A 8 -16.57 7.28 -9.97
N GLY A 9 -17.87 7.54 -10.14
CA GLY A 9 -18.89 6.51 -10.28
C GLY A 9 -18.70 5.66 -11.54
N ILE A 10 -18.38 6.28 -12.68
CA ILE A 10 -18.09 5.55 -13.92
C ILE A 10 -16.86 4.65 -13.77
N VAL A 11 -15.78 5.19 -13.17
CA VAL A 11 -14.55 4.42 -12.95
C VAL A 11 -14.80 3.26 -11.99
N ALA A 12 -15.51 3.50 -10.88
CA ALA A 12 -15.82 2.46 -9.89
C ALA A 12 -16.66 1.30 -10.47
N MET A 13 -17.58 1.59 -11.40
CA MET A 13 -18.39 0.57 -12.06
C MET A 13 -17.63 -0.24 -13.14
N ARG A 14 -16.50 0.27 -13.62
CA ARG A 14 -15.73 -0.37 -14.70
C ARG A 14 -14.45 -1.04 -14.27
N VAL A 15 -13.98 -0.76 -13.06
CA VAL A 15 -12.72 -1.30 -12.56
C VAL A 15 -12.90 -2.76 -12.18
N GLU A 16 -12.02 -3.62 -12.68
CA GLU A 16 -11.92 -5.00 -12.26
C GLU A 16 -11.16 -5.12 -10.94
N MET A 17 -11.42 -6.16 -10.15
CA MET A 17 -10.76 -6.38 -8.85
C MET A 17 -9.23 -6.48 -8.97
N THR A 18 -8.75 -7.05 -10.07
CA THR A 18 -7.31 -7.12 -10.37
C THR A 18 -6.68 -5.76 -10.65
N GLY A 19 -7.47 -4.80 -11.13
CA GLY A 19 -7.07 -3.41 -11.39
C GLY A 19 -7.19 -2.45 -10.20
N MET A 20 -7.83 -2.88 -9.10
CA MET A 20 -8.05 -2.03 -7.91
C MET A 20 -6.77 -1.43 -7.32
N PRO A 21 -5.64 -2.18 -7.16
CA PRO A 21 -4.42 -1.60 -6.62
C PRO A 21 -3.88 -0.44 -7.46
N GLN A 22 -3.98 -0.55 -8.77
CA GLN A 22 -3.56 0.48 -9.71
C GLN A 22 -4.44 1.73 -9.58
N LEU A 23 -5.76 1.55 -9.52
CA LEU A 23 -6.70 2.64 -9.34
C LEU A 23 -6.47 3.36 -8.01
N VAL A 24 -6.29 2.61 -6.91
CA VAL A 24 -6.02 3.19 -5.59
C VAL A 24 -4.73 4.01 -5.60
N ALA A 25 -3.65 3.49 -6.21
CA ALA A 25 -2.41 4.26 -6.36
C ALA A 25 -2.63 5.55 -7.19
N ALA A 26 -3.38 5.47 -8.29
CA ALA A 26 -3.73 6.66 -9.07
C ALA A 26 -4.51 7.70 -8.25
N LEU A 27 -5.50 7.27 -7.47
CA LEU A 27 -6.27 8.17 -6.62
C LEU A 27 -5.40 8.85 -5.55
N HIS A 28 -4.46 8.14 -4.93
CA HIS A 28 -3.51 8.74 -3.99
C HIS A 28 -2.62 9.78 -4.64
N SER A 29 -2.27 9.62 -5.92
CA SER A 29 -1.50 10.65 -6.63
C SER A 29 -2.30 11.96 -6.75
N PHE A 30 -3.58 11.90 -7.08
CA PHE A 30 -4.43 13.10 -7.14
C PHE A 30 -4.61 13.78 -5.79
N VAL A 31 -4.75 13.00 -4.70
CA VAL A 31 -4.83 13.56 -3.34
C VAL A 31 -3.53 14.28 -2.98
N GLY A 32 -2.37 13.68 -3.26
CA GLY A 32 -1.07 14.31 -3.04
C GLY A 32 -0.91 15.61 -3.83
N LEU A 33 -1.29 15.59 -5.10
CA LEU A 33 -1.23 16.78 -5.98
C LEU A 33 -2.17 17.90 -5.49
N ALA A 34 -3.37 17.55 -5.04
CA ALA A 34 -4.32 18.52 -4.48
C ALA A 34 -3.73 19.20 -3.24
N ALA A 35 -3.08 18.45 -2.33
CA ALA A 35 -2.42 19.02 -1.15
C ALA A 35 -1.29 19.99 -1.54
N VAL A 36 -0.50 19.67 -2.58
CA VAL A 36 0.55 20.58 -3.09
C VAL A 36 -0.07 21.87 -3.60
N PHE A 37 -1.13 21.80 -4.42
CA PHE A 37 -1.76 23.01 -4.96
C PHE A 37 -2.43 23.85 -3.88
N ILE A 38 -3.08 23.24 -2.90
CA ILE A 38 -3.71 23.97 -1.79
C ILE A 38 -2.64 24.67 -0.96
N GLY A 39 -1.54 23.99 -0.62
CA GLY A 39 -0.45 24.59 0.13
C GLY A 39 0.22 25.74 -0.61
N ILE A 40 0.52 25.57 -1.90
CA ILE A 40 1.10 26.66 -2.73
C ILE A 40 0.12 27.82 -2.85
N ASN A 41 -1.18 27.55 -3.05
CA ASN A 41 -2.18 28.63 -3.10
C ASN A 41 -2.28 29.39 -1.78
N SER A 42 -2.17 28.73 -0.65
CA SER A 42 -2.16 29.35 0.68
C SER A 42 -0.90 30.21 0.95
N ASP A 43 0.23 29.86 0.31
CA ASP A 43 1.45 30.68 0.34
C ASP A 43 1.30 31.96 -0.52
N ILE A 44 0.67 31.84 -1.68
CA ILE A 44 0.46 32.98 -2.61
C ILE A 44 -0.61 33.94 -2.08
N VAL A 45 -1.68 33.41 -1.49
CA VAL A 45 -2.81 34.17 -0.96
C VAL A 45 -3.03 33.77 0.51
N PRO A 46 -2.20 34.28 1.43
CA PRO A 46 -2.35 33.98 2.83
C PRO A 46 -3.64 34.60 3.40
N PRO A 47 -4.28 33.98 4.39
CA PRO A 47 -5.42 34.56 5.09
C PRO A 47 -5.08 35.91 5.73
N GLU A 48 -6.03 36.85 5.70
CA GLU A 48 -5.85 38.19 6.28
C GLU A 48 -5.79 38.11 7.82
N GLY A 49 -4.92 38.90 8.43
CA GLY A 49 -4.84 39.06 9.89
C GLY A 49 -3.95 38.07 10.63
N LEU A 50 -3.27 37.16 9.95
CA LEU A 50 -2.32 36.26 10.59
C LEU A 50 -1.12 37.03 11.17
N ALA A 51 -0.88 36.88 12.48
CA ALA A 51 0.22 37.54 13.18
C ALA A 51 0.86 36.60 14.23
N GLY A 52 2.15 36.82 14.51
CA GLY A 52 2.85 36.10 15.55
C GLY A 52 2.86 34.58 15.37
N ALA A 53 2.40 33.86 16.37
CA ALA A 53 2.41 32.41 16.40
C ALA A 53 1.48 31.79 15.33
N GLU A 54 0.35 32.39 15.03
CA GLU A 54 -0.61 31.89 14.04
C GLU A 54 0.01 31.87 12.64
N LYS A 55 0.82 32.88 12.29
CA LYS A 55 1.53 32.93 11.02
C LYS A 55 2.56 31.79 10.91
N ILE A 56 3.32 31.55 11.99
CA ILE A 56 4.32 30.47 12.01
C ILE A 56 3.64 29.10 11.88
N ILE A 57 2.51 28.88 12.57
CA ILE A 57 1.75 27.65 12.48
C ILE A 57 1.27 27.45 11.03
N HIS A 58 0.71 28.48 10.41
CA HIS A 58 0.23 28.40 9.04
C HIS A 58 1.37 28.11 8.03
N GLU A 59 2.53 28.72 8.20
CA GLU A 59 3.72 28.42 7.38
C GLU A 59 4.20 26.98 7.55
N VAL A 60 4.17 26.43 8.78
CA VAL A 60 4.47 25.03 9.05
C VAL A 60 3.47 24.09 8.37
N GLU A 61 2.17 24.40 8.45
CA GLU A 61 1.10 23.62 7.82
C GLU A 61 1.26 23.57 6.30
N ILE A 62 1.56 24.73 5.67
CA ILE A 62 1.86 24.81 4.23
C ILE A 62 3.06 23.92 3.91
N PHE A 63 4.16 24.09 4.61
CA PHE A 63 5.40 23.39 4.30
C PHE A 63 5.27 21.88 4.45
N VAL A 64 4.68 21.40 5.54
CA VAL A 64 4.45 19.98 5.82
C VAL A 64 3.42 19.40 4.84
N GLY A 65 2.33 20.09 4.57
CA GLY A 65 1.30 19.67 3.63
C GLY A 65 1.82 19.50 2.21
N VAL A 66 2.62 20.49 1.72
CA VAL A 66 3.24 20.43 0.39
C VAL A 66 4.30 19.32 0.33
N PHE A 67 5.14 19.16 1.36
CA PHE A 67 6.17 18.12 1.41
C PHE A 67 5.57 16.72 1.32
N ILE A 68 4.61 16.41 2.19
CA ILE A 68 3.95 15.10 2.19
C ILE A 68 3.16 14.90 0.90
N GLY A 69 2.44 15.92 0.43
CA GLY A 69 1.68 15.87 -0.81
C GLY A 69 2.55 15.59 -2.04
N ALA A 70 3.70 16.23 -2.14
CA ALA A 70 4.65 16.03 -3.24
C ALA A 70 5.21 14.61 -3.28
N ILE A 71 5.63 14.08 -2.13
CA ILE A 71 6.10 12.69 -2.00
C ILE A 71 4.99 11.71 -2.37
N THR A 72 3.78 11.96 -1.88
CA THR A 72 2.61 11.11 -2.15
C THR A 72 2.31 11.08 -3.64
N PHE A 73 2.32 12.23 -4.31
CA PHE A 73 2.04 12.32 -5.74
C PHE A 73 3.01 11.48 -6.55
N THR A 74 4.30 11.77 -6.46
CA THR A 74 5.31 11.09 -7.29
C THR A 74 5.51 9.64 -6.90
N GLY A 75 5.46 9.31 -5.61
CA GLY A 75 5.51 7.94 -5.13
C GLY A 75 4.34 7.11 -5.64
N SER A 76 3.14 7.67 -5.66
CA SER A 76 1.93 6.99 -6.16
C SER A 76 1.95 6.81 -7.68
N VAL A 77 2.49 7.76 -8.44
CA VAL A 77 2.68 7.62 -9.89
C VAL A 77 3.63 6.46 -10.20
N VAL A 78 4.73 6.34 -9.46
CA VAL A 78 5.67 5.20 -9.62
C VAL A 78 5.01 3.89 -9.21
N ALA A 79 4.27 3.86 -8.10
CA ALA A 79 3.55 2.68 -7.66
C ALA A 79 2.53 2.22 -8.71
N TYR A 80 1.76 3.16 -9.27
CA TYR A 80 0.87 2.89 -10.40
C TYR A 80 1.62 2.28 -11.58
N GLY A 81 2.75 2.88 -11.99
CA GLY A 81 3.56 2.38 -13.10
C GLY A 81 4.08 0.96 -12.89
N LYS A 82 4.51 0.63 -11.67
CA LYS A 82 4.96 -0.73 -11.33
C LYS A 82 3.81 -1.74 -11.26
N LEU A 83 2.68 -1.34 -10.68
CA LEU A 83 1.50 -2.19 -10.57
C LEU A 83 0.83 -2.48 -11.92
N SER A 84 0.84 -1.50 -12.83
CA SER A 84 0.31 -1.65 -14.19
C SER A 84 1.26 -2.38 -15.15
N GLY A 85 2.49 -2.65 -14.73
CA GLY A 85 3.51 -3.29 -15.57
C GLY A 85 4.16 -2.34 -16.60
N VAL A 86 3.86 -1.04 -16.55
CA VAL A 86 4.53 -0.02 -17.39
C VAL A 86 5.98 0.18 -16.95
N LEU A 87 6.23 0.11 -15.65
CA LEU A 87 7.57 0.11 -15.07
C LEU A 87 7.94 -1.30 -14.60
N ASP A 88 9.23 -1.66 -14.79
CA ASP A 88 9.74 -2.93 -14.27
C ASP A 88 9.56 -3.00 -12.75
N GLY A 89 9.04 -4.12 -12.26
CA GLY A 89 8.88 -4.40 -10.82
C GLY A 89 10.20 -4.54 -10.05
N LYS A 90 11.35 -4.58 -10.74
CA LYS A 90 12.65 -4.68 -10.08
C LYS A 90 12.99 -3.40 -9.32
N PRO A 91 13.63 -3.52 -8.14
CA PRO A 91 14.08 -2.34 -7.40
C PRO A 91 15.23 -1.64 -8.14
N LEU A 92 15.08 -0.34 -8.38
CA LEU A 92 16.15 0.50 -8.89
C LEU A 92 17.07 0.92 -7.72
N THR A 93 18.23 0.31 -7.62
CA THR A 93 19.19 0.59 -6.54
C THR A 93 20.31 1.50 -7.05
N LEU A 94 20.31 2.76 -6.63
CA LEU A 94 21.41 3.69 -6.88
C LEU A 94 22.51 3.53 -5.80
N PRO A 95 23.80 3.58 -6.18
CA PRO A 95 24.86 3.59 -5.17
C PRO A 95 24.74 4.85 -4.29
N GLY A 96 24.88 4.68 -2.96
CA GLY A 96 24.75 5.80 -2.03
C GLY A 96 23.33 6.31 -1.78
N ARG A 97 22.29 5.58 -2.21
CA ARG A 97 20.86 5.99 -2.10
C ARG A 97 20.43 6.42 -0.69
N ASN A 98 20.93 5.75 0.35
CA ASN A 98 20.57 6.05 1.73
C ASN A 98 21.10 7.44 2.15
N LEU A 99 22.34 7.75 1.75
CA LEU A 99 22.91 9.07 1.99
C LEU A 99 22.18 10.15 1.21
N LEU A 100 21.79 9.87 -0.03
CA LEU A 100 21.00 10.77 -0.86
C LEU A 100 19.62 11.02 -0.27
N ASN A 101 18.94 10.00 0.24
CA ASN A 101 17.64 10.14 0.90
C ASN A 101 17.75 10.99 2.19
N VAL A 102 18.73 10.70 3.05
CA VAL A 102 18.97 11.49 4.25
C VAL A 102 19.33 12.93 3.89
N GLY A 103 20.17 13.13 2.88
CA GLY A 103 20.53 14.46 2.37
C GLY A 103 19.32 15.27 1.90
N MET A 104 18.42 14.65 1.11
CA MET A 104 17.17 15.31 0.66
C MET A 104 16.27 15.70 1.83
N VAL A 105 16.12 14.84 2.85
CA VAL A 105 15.33 15.16 4.04
C VAL A 105 15.98 16.31 4.84
N LEU A 106 17.28 16.26 5.08
CA LEU A 106 17.98 17.31 5.82
C LEU A 106 17.93 18.66 5.10
N ILE A 107 18.11 18.66 3.76
CA ILE A 107 17.98 19.89 2.96
C ILE A 107 16.55 20.42 3.02
N SER A 108 15.53 19.54 2.94
CA SER A 108 14.14 19.96 3.07
C SER A 108 13.85 20.57 4.44
N LEU A 109 14.34 19.98 5.53
CA LEU A 109 14.20 20.55 6.87
C LEU A 109 14.89 21.92 7.00
N TYR A 110 16.08 22.07 6.42
CA TYR A 110 16.78 23.34 6.39
C TYR A 110 16.03 24.41 5.58
N LEU A 111 15.47 24.03 4.43
CA LEU A 111 14.62 24.93 3.63
C LEU A 111 13.35 25.32 4.39
N GLY A 112 12.77 24.41 5.20
CA GLY A 112 11.65 24.73 6.08
C GLY A 112 12.02 25.76 7.15
N TYR A 113 13.18 25.61 7.76
CA TYR A 113 13.69 26.60 8.71
C TYR A 113 13.88 27.97 8.04
N LEU A 114 14.43 28.01 6.82
CA LEU A 114 14.58 29.26 6.07
C LEU A 114 13.24 29.88 5.67
N TYR A 115 12.26 29.05 5.31
CA TYR A 115 10.91 29.48 4.95
C TYR A 115 10.23 30.21 6.11
N MET A 116 10.22 29.62 7.30
CA MET A 116 9.72 30.25 8.53
C MET A 116 10.54 31.49 8.95
N GLY A 117 11.81 31.55 8.56
CA GLY A 117 12.69 32.71 8.77
C GLY A 117 12.51 33.84 7.74
N HIS A 118 11.44 33.79 6.93
CA HIS A 118 11.11 34.79 5.91
C HIS A 118 12.15 34.96 4.78
N ALA A 119 12.85 33.87 4.42
CA ALA A 119 13.77 33.90 3.28
C ALA A 119 13.05 33.97 1.92
N GLY A 120 11.70 33.84 1.91
CA GLY A 120 10.84 33.96 0.73
C GLY A 120 10.33 32.63 0.19
N SER A 121 9.26 32.69 -0.61
CA SER A 121 8.55 31.51 -1.16
C SER A 121 9.39 30.63 -2.10
N TRP A 122 10.55 31.12 -2.56
CA TRP A 122 11.46 30.29 -3.37
C TRP A 122 11.93 29.02 -2.63
N THR A 123 12.03 29.07 -1.29
CA THR A 123 12.40 27.93 -0.46
C THR A 123 11.35 26.83 -0.51
N LEU A 124 10.06 27.20 -0.55
CA LEU A 124 8.94 26.26 -0.74
C LEU A 124 8.99 25.58 -2.12
N TRP A 125 9.29 26.34 -3.19
CA TRP A 125 9.40 25.79 -4.54
C TRP A 125 10.56 24.81 -4.68
N VAL A 126 11.72 25.15 -4.12
CA VAL A 126 12.90 24.26 -4.13
C VAL A 126 12.62 22.98 -3.32
N MET A 127 12.03 23.14 -2.13
CA MET A 127 11.62 21.98 -1.32
C MET A 127 10.63 21.10 -2.06
N THR A 128 9.63 21.67 -2.73
CA THR A 128 8.65 20.93 -3.53
C THR A 128 9.32 20.10 -4.62
N ALA A 129 10.29 20.68 -5.34
CA ALA A 129 11.06 19.95 -6.33
C ALA A 129 11.87 18.79 -5.73
N ILE A 130 12.52 19.02 -4.58
CA ILE A 130 13.24 17.97 -3.84
C ILE A 130 12.28 16.88 -3.39
N ALA A 131 11.11 17.24 -2.86
CA ALA A 131 10.10 16.28 -2.39
C ALA A 131 9.55 15.41 -3.54
N PHE A 132 9.36 15.97 -4.73
CA PHE A 132 9.00 15.20 -5.93
C PHE A 132 10.08 14.17 -6.29
N ILE A 133 11.35 14.58 -6.30
CA ILE A 133 12.48 13.69 -6.59
C ILE A 133 12.59 12.60 -5.51
N PHE A 134 12.42 12.98 -4.24
CA PHE A 134 12.47 12.05 -3.11
C PHE A 134 11.37 10.98 -3.21
N GLY A 135 10.13 11.36 -3.50
CA GLY A 135 9.02 10.42 -3.69
C GLY A 135 9.26 9.45 -4.84
N LEU A 136 9.77 9.93 -5.99
CA LEU A 136 10.18 9.09 -7.11
C LEU A 136 11.25 8.08 -6.68
N HIS A 137 12.33 8.57 -6.10
CA HIS A 137 13.48 7.76 -5.74
C HIS A 137 13.14 6.69 -4.69
N MET A 138 12.33 7.05 -3.68
CA MET A 138 11.92 6.16 -2.60
C MET A 138 11.16 4.96 -3.14
N VAL A 139 10.12 5.17 -3.96
CA VAL A 139 9.26 4.08 -4.46
C VAL A 139 9.91 3.30 -5.59
N LEU A 140 10.77 3.92 -6.42
CA LEU A 140 11.55 3.20 -7.43
C LEU A 140 12.48 2.16 -6.81
N ALA A 141 13.02 2.44 -5.63
CA ALA A 141 13.93 1.52 -4.91
C ALA A 141 13.23 0.30 -4.29
N ILE A 142 11.90 0.27 -4.23
CA ILE A 142 11.13 -0.82 -3.62
C ILE A 142 10.72 -1.83 -4.71
N GLY A 143 10.87 -3.11 -4.42
CA GLY A 143 10.52 -4.20 -5.34
C GLY A 143 9.02 -4.42 -5.47
N GLY A 144 8.60 -5.07 -6.58
CA GLY A 144 7.20 -5.38 -6.85
C GLY A 144 6.54 -6.28 -5.79
N ALA A 145 7.30 -7.14 -5.15
CA ALA A 145 6.80 -8.01 -4.06
C ALA A 145 6.36 -7.22 -2.82
N ASP A 146 6.99 -6.07 -2.55
CA ASP A 146 6.66 -5.21 -1.41
C ASP A 146 5.60 -4.14 -1.76
N MET A 147 5.05 -4.13 -2.99
CA MET A 147 4.06 -3.14 -3.42
C MET A 147 2.79 -3.08 -2.57
N PRO A 148 2.22 -4.17 -2.01
CA PRO A 148 1.09 -4.07 -1.10
C PRO A 148 1.37 -3.17 0.10
N VAL A 149 2.57 -3.29 0.69
CA VAL A 149 3.00 -2.42 1.80
C VAL A 149 3.15 -0.97 1.34
N VAL A 150 3.71 -0.74 0.14
CA VAL A 150 3.88 0.60 -0.43
C VAL A 150 2.55 1.28 -0.66
N VAL A 151 1.55 0.58 -1.21
CA VAL A 151 0.21 1.14 -1.42
C VAL A 151 -0.42 1.54 -0.09
N SER A 152 -0.31 0.70 0.94
CA SER A 152 -0.80 1.03 2.29
C SER A 152 -0.08 2.22 2.90
N MET A 153 1.23 2.35 2.70
CA MET A 153 2.01 3.53 3.12
C MET A 153 1.62 4.80 2.39
N LEU A 154 1.43 4.73 1.06
CA LEU A 154 0.97 5.87 0.29
C LEU A 154 -0.44 6.30 0.70
N ASN A 155 -1.29 5.35 1.10
CA ASN A 155 -2.57 5.65 1.75
C ASN A 155 -2.37 6.42 3.06
N SER A 156 -1.41 6.00 3.90
CA SER A 156 -1.06 6.74 5.12
C SER A 156 -0.58 8.16 4.80
N TYR A 157 0.29 8.34 3.82
CA TYR A 157 0.78 9.67 3.43
C TYR A 157 -0.33 10.54 2.86
N SER A 158 -1.23 10.00 2.05
CA SER A 158 -2.39 10.75 1.57
C SER A 158 -3.33 11.16 2.71
N GLY A 159 -3.49 10.32 3.73
CA GLY A 159 -4.21 10.67 4.96
C GLY A 159 -3.57 11.84 5.71
N TRP A 160 -2.26 11.80 5.93
CA TRP A 160 -1.54 12.91 6.57
C TRP A 160 -1.56 14.20 5.73
N ALA A 161 -1.44 14.08 4.40
CA ALA A 161 -1.61 15.21 3.48
C ALA A 161 -3.01 15.83 3.58
N ALA A 162 -4.05 14.99 3.66
CA ALA A 162 -5.43 15.44 3.84
C ALA A 162 -5.63 16.13 5.20
N ALA A 163 -5.03 15.60 6.29
CA ALA A 163 -5.08 16.25 7.60
C ALA A 163 -4.40 17.63 7.58
N ALA A 164 -3.20 17.74 6.99
CA ALA A 164 -2.50 19.02 6.82
C ALA A 164 -3.34 20.00 5.99
N THR A 165 -3.95 19.55 4.91
CA THR A 165 -4.88 20.35 4.10
C THR A 165 -6.11 20.78 4.92
N GLY A 166 -6.58 19.92 5.82
CA GLY A 166 -7.68 20.24 6.74
C GLY A 166 -7.36 21.39 7.68
N PHE A 167 -6.13 21.45 8.20
CA PHE A 167 -5.66 22.60 9.00
C PHE A 167 -5.62 23.87 8.16
N LEU A 168 -5.02 23.83 6.96
CA LEU A 168 -4.95 24.98 6.06
C LEU A 168 -6.33 25.54 5.68
N LEU A 169 -7.34 24.68 5.58
CA LEU A 169 -8.71 25.05 5.18
C LEU A 169 -9.64 25.30 6.38
N GLY A 170 -9.18 25.10 7.61
CA GLY A 170 -10.03 25.17 8.80
C GLY A 170 -11.17 24.16 8.78
N ASN A 171 -10.92 22.95 8.26
CA ASN A 171 -11.94 21.91 8.08
C ASN A 171 -11.71 20.74 9.03
N ASP A 172 -12.41 20.73 10.16
CA ASP A 172 -12.26 19.70 11.21
C ASP A 172 -12.57 18.29 10.71
N LEU A 173 -13.54 18.13 9.82
CA LEU A 173 -13.87 16.81 9.25
C LEU A 173 -12.69 16.25 8.44
N LEU A 174 -12.02 17.09 7.67
CA LEU A 174 -10.87 16.68 6.87
C LEU A 174 -9.65 16.38 7.76
N ILE A 175 -9.47 17.11 8.86
CA ILE A 175 -8.43 16.84 9.86
C ILE A 175 -8.65 15.46 10.47
N VAL A 176 -9.84 15.20 11.01
CA VAL A 176 -10.14 13.92 11.69
C VAL A 176 -10.09 12.74 10.72
N THR A 177 -10.71 12.83 9.57
CA THR A 177 -10.71 11.76 8.58
C THR A 177 -9.31 11.51 8.02
N GLY A 178 -8.55 12.57 7.76
CA GLY A 178 -7.16 12.46 7.31
C GLY A 178 -6.25 11.80 8.35
N ALA A 179 -6.38 12.18 9.61
CA ALA A 179 -5.63 11.56 10.72
C ALA A 179 -5.97 10.08 10.90
N LEU A 180 -7.25 9.71 10.83
CA LEU A 180 -7.68 8.30 10.92
C LEU A 180 -7.15 7.47 9.75
N VAL A 181 -7.24 7.96 8.52
CA VAL A 181 -6.70 7.29 7.33
C VAL A 181 -5.18 7.18 7.41
N GLY A 182 -4.50 8.24 7.85
CA GLY A 182 -3.06 8.26 8.03
C GLY A 182 -2.59 7.23 9.06
N ALA A 183 -3.23 7.20 10.22
CA ALA A 183 -2.91 6.24 11.28
C ALA A 183 -3.21 4.80 10.87
N SER A 184 -4.38 4.52 10.29
CA SER A 184 -4.76 3.18 9.86
C SER A 184 -3.83 2.62 8.78
N GLY A 185 -3.45 3.44 7.80
CA GLY A 185 -2.49 3.04 6.77
C GLY A 185 -1.10 2.72 7.32
N ALA A 186 -0.62 3.49 8.31
CA ALA A 186 0.66 3.23 8.98
C ALA A 186 0.63 1.92 9.78
N ILE A 187 -0.42 1.71 10.58
CA ILE A 187 -0.61 0.49 11.36
C ILE A 187 -0.69 -0.74 10.44
N LEU A 188 -1.47 -0.65 9.37
CA LEU A 188 -1.62 -1.74 8.41
C LEU A 188 -0.29 -2.06 7.73
N SER A 189 0.48 -1.05 7.31
CA SER A 189 1.82 -1.25 6.73
C SER A 189 2.77 -1.95 7.71
N TYR A 190 2.72 -1.59 9.00
CA TYR A 190 3.52 -2.23 10.03
C TYR A 190 3.14 -3.72 10.22
N ILE A 191 1.83 -4.02 10.31
CA ILE A 191 1.32 -5.39 10.46
C ILE A 191 1.73 -6.24 9.24
N MET A 192 1.60 -5.69 8.02
CA MET A 192 2.00 -6.37 6.80
C MET A 192 3.49 -6.66 6.76
N CYS A 193 4.35 -5.70 7.14
CA CYS A 193 5.79 -5.93 7.24
C CYS A 193 6.13 -7.03 8.24
N LYS A 194 5.47 -7.04 9.40
CA LYS A 194 5.63 -8.09 10.41
C LYS A 194 5.24 -9.47 9.88
N ALA A 195 4.10 -9.57 9.18
CA ALA A 195 3.64 -10.80 8.54
C ALA A 195 4.60 -11.31 7.46
N MET A 196 5.25 -10.40 6.72
CA MET A 196 6.27 -10.76 5.73
C MET A 196 7.65 -11.07 6.34
N ASN A 197 7.78 -11.04 7.65
CA ASN A 197 9.09 -11.13 8.35
C ASN A 197 10.10 -10.08 7.80
N ARG A 198 9.62 -8.88 7.50
CA ARG A 198 10.40 -7.74 7.01
C ARG A 198 10.45 -6.64 8.04
N ASN A 199 11.58 -5.98 8.17
CA ASN A 199 11.67 -4.80 9.01
C ASN A 199 10.95 -3.62 8.32
N PHE A 200 10.01 -3.00 9.02
CA PHE A 200 9.21 -1.88 8.52
C PHE A 200 10.07 -0.71 7.99
N ILE A 201 11.09 -0.30 8.77
CA ILE A 201 12.03 0.76 8.38
C ILE A 201 12.80 0.37 7.12
N SER A 202 13.19 -0.91 7.02
CA SER A 202 13.90 -1.43 5.86
C SER A 202 13.05 -1.37 4.57
N VAL A 203 11.76 -1.68 4.65
CA VAL A 203 10.85 -1.60 3.50
C VAL A 203 10.64 -0.14 3.09
N ILE A 204 10.37 0.77 4.05
CA ILE A 204 10.13 2.19 3.79
C ILE A 204 11.33 2.85 3.12
N PHE A 205 12.52 2.61 3.64
CA PHE A 205 13.74 3.21 3.11
C PHE A 205 14.39 2.37 1.99
N GLY A 206 13.63 1.45 1.37
CA GLY A 206 14.06 0.68 0.22
C GLY A 206 15.21 -0.29 0.51
N GLY A 207 15.21 -0.97 1.65
CA GLY A 207 16.20 -1.98 2.01
C GLY A 207 17.37 -1.47 2.86
N TRP A 208 17.17 -0.41 3.65
CA TRP A 208 18.14 -0.02 4.67
C TRP A 208 18.25 -1.10 5.74
N GLY A 209 19.45 -1.69 5.86
CA GLY A 209 19.73 -2.71 6.88
C GLY A 209 19.18 -4.11 6.58
N THR A 210 18.81 -4.42 5.35
CA THR A 210 18.56 -5.80 4.94
C THR A 210 19.88 -6.58 4.92
N THR A 211 20.18 -7.24 6.02
CA THR A 211 20.89 -8.51 5.95
C THR A 211 19.87 -9.49 5.35
N THR A 212 20.20 -10.11 4.23
CA THR A 212 19.54 -11.34 3.80
C THR A 212 19.53 -12.27 5.02
N GLY A 213 18.33 -12.45 5.61
CA GLY A 213 18.16 -13.43 6.68
C GLY A 213 18.68 -14.78 6.19
N PRO A 214 19.10 -15.68 7.07
CA PRO A 214 19.51 -17.00 6.66
C PRO A 214 18.40 -17.59 5.80
N GLN A 215 18.74 -18.00 4.58
CA GLN A 215 17.84 -18.79 3.76
C GLN A 215 17.54 -20.04 4.58
N ILE A 216 16.29 -20.19 5.00
CA ILE A 216 15.81 -21.44 5.58
C ILE A 216 15.94 -22.45 4.43
N GLU A 217 16.86 -23.38 4.53
CA GLU A 217 16.89 -24.51 3.64
C GLU A 217 15.58 -25.26 3.83
N VAL A 218 14.75 -25.26 2.79
CA VAL A 218 13.52 -26.02 2.80
C VAL A 218 13.88 -27.48 2.65
N GLU A 219 13.79 -28.25 3.74
CA GLU A 219 13.92 -29.71 3.68
C GLU A 219 12.66 -30.28 3.04
N GLY A 220 12.80 -30.99 1.95
CA GLY A 220 11.71 -31.62 1.22
C GLY A 220 12.13 -32.06 -0.19
N GLU A 221 11.38 -33.00 -0.73
CA GLU A 221 11.60 -33.50 -2.09
C GLU A 221 10.49 -32.97 -3.02
N MET A 222 10.89 -32.39 -4.15
CA MET A 222 9.95 -31.98 -5.19
C MET A 222 9.63 -33.17 -6.10
N ILE A 223 8.40 -33.66 -6.04
CA ILE A 223 7.90 -34.73 -6.87
C ILE A 223 6.96 -34.15 -7.92
N ALA A 224 7.26 -34.41 -9.20
CA ALA A 224 6.34 -34.01 -10.28
C ALA A 224 5.05 -34.83 -10.19
N THR A 225 3.90 -34.15 -10.23
CA THR A 225 2.59 -34.78 -10.15
C THR A 225 1.69 -34.36 -11.31
N ASP A 226 0.60 -35.06 -11.52
CA ASP A 226 -0.41 -34.77 -12.52
C ASP A 226 -1.79 -34.51 -11.89
N VAL A 227 -2.73 -34.04 -12.70
CA VAL A 227 -4.10 -33.72 -12.26
C VAL A 227 -4.83 -34.96 -11.70
N THR A 228 -4.52 -36.14 -12.23
CA THR A 228 -5.17 -37.41 -11.81
C THR A 228 -4.72 -37.77 -10.41
N THR A 229 -3.42 -37.69 -10.13
CA THR A 229 -2.83 -37.97 -8.84
C THR A 229 -3.34 -36.99 -7.79
N VAL A 230 -3.28 -35.69 -8.06
CA VAL A 230 -3.82 -34.66 -7.16
C VAL A 230 -5.31 -34.87 -6.88
N SER A 231 -6.09 -35.27 -7.88
CA SER A 231 -7.53 -35.57 -7.69
C SER A 231 -7.76 -36.77 -6.77
N SER A 232 -6.87 -37.78 -6.82
CA SER A 232 -6.93 -38.94 -5.93
C SER A 232 -6.55 -38.53 -4.49
N ASP A 233 -5.46 -37.79 -4.33
CA ASP A 233 -4.98 -37.31 -3.03
C ASP A 233 -6.06 -36.49 -2.32
N LEU A 234 -6.72 -35.58 -3.07
CA LEU A 234 -7.81 -34.77 -2.52
C LEU A 234 -9.06 -35.58 -2.13
N LYS A 235 -9.30 -36.72 -2.79
CA LYS A 235 -10.40 -37.63 -2.41
C LYS A 235 -10.06 -38.44 -1.16
N GLU A 236 -8.79 -38.73 -0.92
CA GLU A 236 -8.31 -39.48 0.23
C GLU A 236 -8.15 -38.56 1.47
N ALA A 237 -7.70 -37.34 1.29
CA ALA A 237 -7.55 -36.34 2.35
C ALA A 237 -8.87 -36.06 3.08
N ASN A 238 -8.84 -35.88 4.38
CA ASN A 238 -9.98 -35.47 5.20
C ASN A 238 -9.92 -33.99 5.58
N ASP A 239 -8.73 -33.47 5.86
CA ASP A 239 -8.50 -32.05 6.18
C ASP A 239 -7.63 -31.40 5.10
N ILE A 240 -8.17 -30.37 4.47
CA ILE A 240 -7.56 -29.69 3.32
C ILE A 240 -7.51 -28.19 3.60
N ILE A 241 -6.31 -27.60 3.46
CA ILE A 241 -6.12 -26.15 3.51
C ILE A 241 -5.81 -25.65 2.09
N ILE A 242 -6.53 -24.61 1.65
CA ILE A 242 -6.28 -23.91 0.40
C ILE A 242 -5.63 -22.55 0.72
N VAL A 243 -4.44 -22.29 0.15
CA VAL A 243 -3.68 -21.05 0.33
C VAL A 243 -3.73 -20.22 -0.95
N PRO A 244 -4.74 -19.36 -1.14
CA PRO A 244 -4.90 -18.63 -2.40
C PRO A 244 -3.84 -17.53 -2.53
N GLY A 245 -3.23 -17.46 -3.71
CA GLY A 245 -2.26 -16.43 -4.07
C GLY A 245 -2.75 -15.51 -5.19
N TYR A 246 -1.92 -14.53 -5.56
CA TYR A 246 -2.23 -13.60 -6.64
C TYR A 246 -2.48 -14.29 -7.99
N GLY A 247 -1.87 -15.44 -8.23
CA GLY A 247 -2.10 -16.24 -9.42
C GLY A 247 -3.58 -16.64 -9.62
N MET A 248 -4.30 -16.92 -8.53
CA MET A 248 -5.75 -17.18 -8.57
C MET A 248 -6.52 -15.97 -9.10
N ALA A 249 -6.14 -14.76 -8.69
CA ALA A 249 -6.76 -13.51 -9.15
C ALA A 249 -6.50 -13.26 -10.65
N VAL A 250 -5.25 -13.44 -11.09
CA VAL A 250 -4.86 -13.24 -12.50
C VAL A 250 -5.54 -14.24 -13.42
N ALA A 251 -5.63 -15.50 -12.98
CA ALA A 251 -6.30 -16.56 -13.73
C ALA A 251 -7.84 -16.50 -13.63
N GLN A 252 -8.40 -15.58 -12.83
CA GLN A 252 -9.84 -15.50 -12.51
C GLN A 252 -10.40 -16.86 -12.05
N ALA A 253 -9.57 -17.61 -11.30
CA ALA A 253 -9.86 -18.99 -10.91
C ALA A 253 -10.70 -19.10 -9.62
N GLN A 254 -11.10 -17.99 -8.99
CA GLN A 254 -11.85 -17.97 -7.74
C GLN A 254 -13.15 -18.78 -7.81
N SER A 255 -13.84 -18.74 -8.94
CA SER A 255 -15.08 -19.51 -9.14
C SER A 255 -14.82 -21.02 -9.23
N ALA A 256 -13.71 -21.44 -9.87
CA ALA A 256 -13.31 -22.83 -9.96
C ALA A 256 -12.89 -23.38 -8.58
N VAL A 257 -12.16 -22.58 -7.80
CA VAL A 257 -11.75 -22.92 -6.42
C VAL A 257 -12.97 -23.01 -5.50
N SER A 258 -13.95 -22.13 -5.63
CA SER A 258 -15.22 -22.20 -4.90
C SER A 258 -16.00 -23.48 -5.23
N GLU A 259 -16.07 -23.86 -6.52
CA GLU A 259 -16.73 -25.10 -6.93
C GLU A 259 -16.01 -26.35 -6.41
N LEU A 260 -14.67 -26.37 -6.45
CA LEU A 260 -13.86 -27.43 -5.86
C LEU A 260 -14.14 -27.57 -4.36
N THR A 261 -14.12 -26.46 -3.64
CA THR A 261 -14.44 -26.42 -2.20
C THR A 261 -15.82 -26.97 -1.91
N ARG A 262 -16.83 -26.58 -2.69
CA ARG A 262 -18.20 -27.07 -2.53
C ARG A 262 -18.29 -28.59 -2.74
N ARG A 263 -17.59 -29.12 -3.74
CA ARG A 263 -17.57 -30.56 -4.02
C ARG A 263 -16.89 -31.35 -2.92
N LEU A 264 -15.72 -30.91 -2.46
CA LEU A 264 -14.98 -31.57 -1.39
C LEU A 264 -15.78 -31.56 -0.07
N ARG A 265 -16.39 -30.43 0.30
CA ARG A 265 -17.28 -30.35 1.46
C ARG A 265 -18.52 -31.22 1.30
N GLY A 266 -19.05 -31.35 0.09
CA GLY A 266 -20.16 -32.29 -0.23
C GLY A 266 -19.80 -33.76 -0.06
N MET A 267 -18.50 -34.09 -0.09
CA MET A 267 -17.99 -35.46 0.22
C MET A 267 -17.67 -35.62 1.72
N GLY A 268 -18.00 -34.63 2.57
CA GLY A 268 -17.74 -34.67 4.00
C GLY A 268 -16.31 -34.26 4.41
N LYS A 269 -15.53 -33.69 3.49
CA LYS A 269 -14.17 -33.21 3.80
C LYS A 269 -14.19 -31.86 4.51
N GLN A 270 -13.25 -31.64 5.40
CA GLN A 270 -12.99 -30.35 6.02
C GLN A 270 -12.11 -29.53 5.08
N VAL A 271 -12.63 -28.40 4.58
CA VAL A 271 -11.89 -27.52 3.69
C VAL A 271 -11.88 -26.13 4.27
N ARG A 272 -10.69 -25.57 4.44
CA ARG A 272 -10.46 -24.22 4.99
C ARG A 272 -9.54 -23.43 4.05
N PHE A 273 -9.65 -22.11 4.13
CA PHE A 273 -8.76 -21.21 3.41
C PHE A 273 -7.83 -20.52 4.40
N ALA A 274 -6.54 -20.48 4.06
CA ALA A 274 -5.52 -19.76 4.82
C ALA A 274 -5.12 -18.50 4.04
N ILE A 275 -5.47 -17.33 4.57
CA ILE A 275 -5.20 -16.06 3.91
C ILE A 275 -3.95 -15.42 4.50
N HIS A 276 -2.93 -15.27 3.68
CA HIS A 276 -1.77 -14.49 4.06
C HIS A 276 -2.08 -12.99 3.93
N PRO A 277 -1.73 -12.13 4.91
CA PRO A 277 -2.08 -10.70 4.92
C PRO A 277 -1.67 -9.91 3.69
N VAL A 278 -0.63 -10.35 2.99
CA VAL A 278 -0.11 -9.72 1.76
C VAL A 278 -0.37 -10.54 0.50
N ALA A 279 -1.23 -11.56 0.58
CA ALA A 279 -1.64 -12.31 -0.61
C ALA A 279 -2.40 -11.39 -1.58
N GLY A 280 -1.93 -11.30 -2.82
CA GLY A 280 -2.49 -10.38 -3.80
C GLY A 280 -1.70 -9.09 -3.96
N ARG A 281 -2.40 -7.99 -4.25
CA ARG A 281 -1.80 -6.65 -4.46
C ARG A 281 -2.36 -5.58 -3.54
N LEU A 282 -3.34 -5.92 -2.72
CA LEU A 282 -3.98 -5.08 -1.70
C LEU A 282 -4.26 -5.91 -0.46
N PRO A 283 -4.29 -5.31 0.73
CA PRO A 283 -4.82 -5.96 1.92
C PRO A 283 -6.26 -6.45 1.69
N GLY A 284 -6.53 -7.70 2.08
CA GLY A 284 -7.85 -8.29 1.92
C GLY A 284 -8.22 -8.67 0.48
N HIS A 285 -7.29 -8.59 -0.48
CA HIS A 285 -7.57 -8.90 -1.89
C HIS A 285 -8.15 -10.30 -2.07
N MET A 286 -7.58 -11.32 -1.40
CA MET A 286 -8.07 -12.69 -1.50
C MET A 286 -9.43 -12.84 -0.83
N ASN A 287 -9.67 -12.19 0.30
CA ASN A 287 -10.95 -12.22 1.02
C ASN A 287 -12.08 -11.71 0.12
N VAL A 288 -11.84 -10.61 -0.62
CA VAL A 288 -12.84 -10.06 -1.53
C VAL A 288 -13.12 -11.01 -2.70
N LEU A 289 -12.09 -11.60 -3.31
CA LEU A 289 -12.26 -12.56 -4.40
C LEU A 289 -13.03 -13.83 -3.98
N LEU A 290 -12.74 -14.34 -2.78
CA LEU A 290 -13.45 -15.49 -2.22
C LEU A 290 -14.91 -15.13 -1.88
N ALA A 291 -15.17 -13.93 -1.36
CA ALA A 291 -16.53 -13.44 -1.13
C ALA A 291 -17.31 -13.26 -2.44
N GLU A 292 -16.70 -12.73 -3.49
CA GLU A 292 -17.27 -12.63 -4.84
C GLU A 292 -17.64 -14.02 -5.38
N ALA A 293 -16.77 -15.00 -5.18
CA ALA A 293 -17.01 -16.40 -5.55
C ALA A 293 -17.98 -17.14 -4.61
N LYS A 294 -18.58 -16.45 -3.64
CA LYS A 294 -19.54 -17.00 -2.66
C LYS A 294 -18.97 -18.14 -1.81
N VAL A 295 -17.69 -18.10 -1.50
CA VAL A 295 -17.10 -18.98 -0.50
C VAL A 295 -17.65 -18.60 0.88
N PRO A 296 -18.10 -19.57 1.71
CA PRO A 296 -18.58 -19.29 3.06
C PRO A 296 -17.51 -18.61 3.90
N TYR A 297 -17.85 -17.54 4.61
CA TYR A 297 -16.88 -16.72 5.34
C TYR A 297 -16.29 -17.47 6.55
N ASP A 298 -17.02 -18.38 7.13
CA ASP A 298 -16.63 -19.19 8.29
C ASP A 298 -15.44 -20.14 8.06
N ILE A 299 -15.09 -20.40 6.80
CA ILE A 299 -13.94 -21.24 6.42
C ILE A 299 -12.75 -20.43 5.89
N VAL A 300 -12.84 -19.11 5.87
CA VAL A 300 -11.79 -18.22 5.42
C VAL A 300 -11.10 -17.64 6.64
N LEU A 301 -9.91 -18.18 6.96
CA LEU A 301 -9.16 -17.92 8.18
C LEU A 301 -7.91 -17.09 7.88
N GLU A 302 -7.58 -16.20 8.79
CA GLU A 302 -6.34 -15.43 8.70
C GLU A 302 -5.13 -16.24 9.22
N MET A 303 -3.95 -15.77 8.88
CA MET A 303 -2.70 -16.45 9.19
C MET A 303 -2.56 -16.79 10.68
N ASP A 304 -2.92 -15.87 11.58
CA ASP A 304 -2.80 -16.05 13.03
C ASP A 304 -3.82 -17.08 13.59
N GLU A 305 -4.89 -17.36 12.83
CA GLU A 305 -5.94 -18.32 13.23
C GLU A 305 -5.64 -19.75 12.78
N ILE A 306 -4.87 -19.91 11.68
CA ILE A 306 -4.72 -21.23 11.03
C ILE A 306 -3.28 -21.75 11.02
N ASN A 307 -2.28 -20.95 11.36
CA ASN A 307 -0.88 -21.36 11.27
C ASN A 307 -0.56 -22.61 12.07
N ASP A 308 -1.15 -22.76 13.24
CA ASP A 308 -0.90 -23.91 14.11
C ASP A 308 -1.57 -25.21 13.63
N ASP A 309 -2.45 -25.13 12.64
CA ASP A 309 -3.17 -26.29 12.09
C ASP A 309 -2.41 -26.98 10.95
N PHE A 310 -1.47 -26.30 10.28
CA PHE A 310 -0.73 -26.85 9.13
C PHE A 310 -0.05 -28.20 9.42
N PRO A 311 0.59 -28.44 10.59
CA PRO A 311 1.22 -29.73 10.88
C PRO A 311 0.24 -30.91 10.96
N ASN A 312 -1.04 -30.64 11.20
CA ASN A 312 -2.08 -31.65 11.35
C ASN A 312 -2.99 -31.77 10.10
N THR A 313 -2.68 -31.04 9.05
CA THR A 313 -3.46 -31.02 7.80
C THR A 313 -2.96 -32.08 6.83
N ASP A 314 -3.87 -32.85 6.22
CA ASP A 314 -3.51 -33.93 5.29
C ASP A 314 -2.97 -33.38 3.95
N THR A 315 -3.55 -32.30 3.45
CA THR A 315 -3.19 -31.72 2.13
C THR A 315 -3.31 -30.19 2.14
N VAL A 316 -2.29 -29.53 1.60
CA VAL A 316 -2.28 -28.08 1.38
C VAL A 316 -2.16 -27.79 -0.12
N ILE A 317 -2.98 -26.86 -0.64
CA ILE A 317 -3.02 -26.50 -2.07
C ILE A 317 -2.72 -25.01 -2.21
#